data_7127fba6da1065bee58425057f1beb8e
#
_entry.id   7127fba6da1065bee58425057f1beb8e
#
_cell.length_a   1.000
_cell.length_b   1.000
_cell.length_c   1.000
_cell.angle_alpha   90.00
_cell.angle_beta   90.00
_cell.angle_gamma   90.00
#
_symmetry.space_group_name_H-M   'P 1'
#
loop_
_entity.id
_entity.type
_entity.pdbx_description
1 polymer ?
#
loop_
_entity_poly.entity_id
_entity_poly.type
_entity_poly.pdbx_seq_one_letter_code
_entity_poly.pdbx_strand_id
1 'polypeptide(L)'
;MLTLQILIDGFAISALYGLGAVGFTLIFGVSGVLNLSHGGIMVTAATVAWWAAERAGAYGGALAGLLSAMMLAFVTYFAVVRPIQRSRSIPHEETEIFVLTGTLLWGIMIQVAIAYLATTSPHTVRPLIAGVTEVAGVRTPTNEILTAVLCWAAIGGLWLLIERTRAGKSLLAASINPRGLTLLGFELGRVHLLVWAIYGVLVGVAGVLLGSFLGASSDNVGTLTASAFSIVVLGGLGSVPGSLLAAYCIGYLETITAYMVSPALRNIPALILLVAVVYVRPQGLLGRR
;
A
#
# COMPACT_ATOMS: atom_id res chain seq x y z
N MET A 1 4.97 -26.35 16.00
CA MET A 1 4.06 -25.27 16.42
C MET A 1 4.57 -23.90 15.97
N LEU A 2 5.74 -23.43 16.44
CA LEU A 2 6.28 -22.11 16.05
C LEU A 2 6.42 -21.90 14.52
N THR A 3 6.97 -22.90 13.82
CA THR A 3 7.16 -22.81 12.35
C THR A 3 5.84 -22.62 11.60
N LEU A 4 4.78 -23.33 12.02
CA LEU A 4 3.47 -23.22 11.39
C LEU A 4 2.82 -21.86 11.69
N GLN A 5 3.02 -21.32 12.90
CA GLN A 5 2.57 -19.99 13.25
C GLN A 5 3.25 -18.91 12.39
N ILE A 6 4.58 -19.00 12.24
CA ILE A 6 5.34 -18.10 11.34
C ILE A 6 4.80 -18.18 9.91
N LEU A 7 4.42 -19.36 9.43
CA LEU A 7 3.86 -19.52 8.09
C LEU A 7 2.49 -18.83 7.95
N ILE A 8 1.62 -18.96 8.95
CA ILE A 8 0.27 -18.37 8.90
C ILE A 8 0.35 -16.85 9.03
N ASP A 9 1.05 -16.34 10.06
CA ASP A 9 1.18 -14.91 10.31
C ASP A 9 1.96 -14.22 9.17
N GLY A 10 3.03 -14.89 8.69
CA GLY A 10 3.80 -14.43 7.54
C GLY A 10 2.95 -14.33 6.27
N PHE A 11 2.05 -15.29 6.04
CA PHE A 11 1.14 -15.25 4.90
C PHE A 11 0.18 -14.05 4.98
N ALA A 12 -0.43 -13.82 6.17
CA ALA A 12 -1.38 -12.73 6.38
C ALA A 12 -0.71 -11.35 6.23
N ILE A 13 0.46 -11.15 6.86
CA ILE A 13 1.23 -9.91 6.75
C ILE A 13 1.72 -9.69 5.32
N SER A 14 2.20 -10.74 4.65
CA SER A 14 2.62 -10.66 3.24
C SER A 14 1.48 -10.28 2.30
N ALA A 15 0.27 -10.80 2.53
CA ALA A 15 -0.91 -10.44 1.75
C ALA A 15 -1.28 -8.96 1.93
N LEU A 16 -1.19 -8.43 3.17
CA LEU A 16 -1.39 -7.01 3.47
C LEU A 16 -0.37 -6.11 2.75
N TYR A 17 0.90 -6.45 2.85
CA TYR A 17 1.96 -5.74 2.15
C TYR A 17 1.79 -5.83 0.64
N GLY A 18 1.38 -7.00 0.15
CA GLY A 18 1.08 -7.23 -1.25
C GLY A 18 -0.04 -6.32 -1.76
N LEU A 19 -1.12 -6.19 -1.00
CA LEU A 19 -2.24 -5.33 -1.36
C LEU A 19 -1.82 -3.84 -1.43
N GLY A 20 -1.08 -3.36 -0.42
CA GLY A 20 -0.54 -2.00 -0.41
C GLY A 20 0.43 -1.76 -1.57
N ALA A 21 1.38 -2.68 -1.79
CA ALA A 21 2.37 -2.59 -2.85
C ALA A 21 1.77 -2.66 -4.25
N VAL A 22 0.73 -3.46 -4.47
CA VAL A 22 -0.03 -3.50 -5.74
C VAL A 22 -0.66 -2.15 -6.04
N GLY A 23 -1.28 -1.51 -5.03
CA GLY A 23 -1.79 -0.14 -5.18
C GLY A 23 -0.71 0.86 -5.57
N PHE A 24 0.43 0.83 -4.90
CA PHE A 24 1.58 1.69 -5.18
C PHE A 24 2.13 1.45 -6.60
N THR A 25 2.32 0.18 -6.96
CA THR A 25 2.80 -0.24 -8.28
C THR A 25 1.86 0.17 -9.40
N LEU A 26 0.55 0.13 -9.15
CA LEU A 26 -0.45 0.53 -10.14
C LEU A 26 -0.37 2.03 -10.45
N ILE A 27 -0.23 2.90 -9.43
CA ILE A 27 -0.02 4.34 -9.65
C ILE A 27 1.25 4.56 -10.45
N PHE A 28 2.35 3.95 -10.06
CA PHE A 28 3.61 4.13 -10.77
C PHE A 28 3.50 3.66 -12.23
N GLY A 29 2.94 2.49 -12.46
CA GLY A 29 2.80 1.92 -13.80
C GLY A 29 1.94 2.75 -14.76
N VAL A 30 0.92 3.46 -14.24
CA VAL A 30 -0.03 4.24 -15.08
C VAL A 30 0.37 5.72 -15.17
N SER A 31 0.85 6.32 -14.08
CA SER A 31 1.11 7.76 -14.01
C SER A 31 2.58 8.14 -13.79
N GLY A 32 3.50 7.17 -13.69
CA GLY A 32 4.92 7.42 -13.44
C GLY A 32 5.20 8.05 -12.07
N VAL A 33 4.27 7.97 -11.12
CA VAL A 33 4.35 8.66 -9.83
C VAL A 33 4.78 7.72 -8.72
N LEU A 34 5.92 8.01 -8.10
CA LEU A 34 6.30 7.41 -6.81
C LEU A 34 5.67 8.23 -5.68
N ASN A 35 4.63 7.68 -5.07
CA ASN A 35 3.88 8.37 -4.01
C ASN A 35 4.44 8.04 -2.62
N LEU A 36 5.35 8.86 -2.10
CA LEU A 36 5.94 8.67 -0.77
C LEU A 36 5.01 9.07 0.41
N SER A 37 3.79 9.54 0.16
CA SER A 37 2.77 9.70 1.20
C SER A 37 1.97 8.42 1.48
N HIS A 38 2.36 7.29 0.87
CA HIS A 38 1.65 6.00 0.93
C HIS A 38 1.36 5.54 2.36
N GLY A 39 2.37 5.46 3.21
CA GLY A 39 2.20 5.08 4.62
C GLY A 39 1.31 6.05 5.39
N GLY A 40 1.37 7.35 5.08
CA GLY A 40 0.48 8.34 5.67
C GLY A 40 -0.99 8.07 5.35
N ILE A 41 -1.30 7.70 4.11
CA ILE A 41 -2.67 7.34 3.71
C ILE A 41 -3.12 6.05 4.40
N MET A 42 -2.25 5.02 4.50
CA MET A 42 -2.55 3.78 5.24
C MET A 42 -2.83 4.03 6.72
N VAL A 43 -1.96 4.80 7.39
CA VAL A 43 -2.11 5.09 8.82
C VAL A 43 -3.33 5.97 9.07
N THR A 44 -3.65 6.91 8.16
CA THR A 44 -4.91 7.69 8.25
C THR A 44 -6.13 6.77 8.20
N ALA A 45 -6.15 5.78 7.29
CA ALA A 45 -7.22 4.79 7.24
C ALA A 45 -7.37 4.03 8.56
N ALA A 46 -6.25 3.56 9.14
CA ALA A 46 -6.24 2.85 10.42
C ALA A 46 -6.72 3.76 11.57
N THR A 47 -6.23 5.00 11.64
CA THR A 47 -6.57 5.97 12.69
C THR A 47 -8.06 6.34 12.65
N VAL A 48 -8.59 6.63 11.47
CA VAL A 48 -10.02 6.95 11.31
C VAL A 48 -10.88 5.72 11.58
N ALA A 49 -10.44 4.52 11.17
CA ALA A 49 -11.14 3.28 11.48
C ALA A 49 -11.20 3.02 12.98
N TRP A 50 -10.10 3.21 13.70
CA TRP A 50 -10.06 3.09 15.16
C TRP A 50 -11.04 4.08 15.82
N TRP A 51 -10.95 5.36 15.50
CA TRP A 51 -11.78 6.40 16.09
C TRP A 51 -13.26 6.24 15.78
N ALA A 52 -13.62 5.88 14.54
CA ALA A 52 -15.01 5.68 14.14
C ALA A 52 -15.59 4.37 14.70
N ALA A 53 -14.78 3.34 14.95
CA ALA A 53 -15.24 2.08 15.51
C ALA A 53 -15.79 2.20 16.95
N GLU A 54 -15.40 3.23 17.69
CA GLU A 54 -15.95 3.50 19.02
C GLU A 54 -17.45 3.84 18.95
N ARG A 55 -17.89 4.48 17.85
CA ARG A 55 -19.28 4.96 17.67
C ARG A 55 -20.11 4.06 16.75
N ALA A 56 -19.48 3.56 15.68
CA ALA A 56 -20.18 2.85 14.60
C ALA A 56 -19.86 1.35 14.54
N GLY A 57 -19.10 0.83 15.53
CA GLY A 57 -18.65 -0.57 15.54
C GLY A 57 -17.56 -0.85 14.51
N ALA A 58 -17.05 -2.09 14.48
CA ALA A 58 -15.91 -2.47 13.65
C ALA A 58 -16.13 -2.25 12.15
N TYR A 59 -17.30 -2.61 11.62
CA TYR A 59 -17.63 -2.42 10.20
C TYR A 59 -17.80 -0.94 9.81
N GLY A 60 -18.46 -0.15 10.68
CA GLY A 60 -18.59 1.29 10.47
C GLY A 60 -17.25 1.99 10.51
N GLY A 61 -16.36 1.59 11.43
CA GLY A 61 -14.99 2.04 11.50
C GLY A 61 -14.21 1.70 10.23
N ALA A 62 -14.29 0.45 9.76
CA ALA A 62 -13.61 0.03 8.55
C ALA A 62 -14.07 0.82 7.32
N LEU A 63 -15.37 1.06 7.18
CA LEU A 63 -15.91 1.87 6.08
C LEU A 63 -15.41 3.33 6.16
N ALA A 64 -15.43 3.94 7.34
CA ALA A 64 -14.93 5.30 7.55
C ALA A 64 -13.43 5.40 7.21
N GLY A 65 -12.62 4.42 7.66
CA GLY A 65 -11.20 4.34 7.31
C GLY A 65 -10.97 4.21 5.81
N LEU A 66 -11.70 3.34 5.13
CA LEU A 66 -11.63 3.20 3.67
C LEU A 66 -11.95 4.52 2.95
N LEU A 67 -13.04 5.17 3.32
CA LEU A 67 -13.46 6.44 2.72
C LEU A 67 -12.45 7.56 2.97
N SER A 68 -11.85 7.61 4.17
CA SER A 68 -10.80 8.57 4.50
C SER A 68 -9.55 8.39 3.65
N ALA A 69 -9.12 7.15 3.43
CA ALA A 69 -7.99 6.83 2.53
C ALA A 69 -8.29 7.23 1.09
N MET A 70 -9.47 6.93 0.58
CA MET A 70 -9.90 7.35 -0.77
C MET A 70 -9.89 8.88 -0.90
N MET A 71 -10.47 9.58 0.08
CA MET A 71 -10.48 11.05 0.09
C MET A 71 -9.05 11.61 0.12
N LEU A 72 -8.19 11.07 0.98
CA LEU A 72 -6.81 11.55 1.11
C LEU A 72 -5.98 11.23 -0.14
N ALA A 73 -6.21 10.09 -0.80
CA ALA A 73 -5.61 9.78 -2.09
C ALA A 73 -6.00 10.80 -3.16
N PHE A 74 -7.28 11.18 -3.25
CA PHE A 74 -7.72 12.24 -4.16
C PHE A 74 -7.13 13.60 -3.79
N VAL A 75 -7.10 13.95 -2.50
CA VAL A 75 -6.46 15.20 -2.04
C VAL A 75 -4.98 15.21 -2.45
N THR A 76 -4.24 14.11 -2.24
CA THR A 76 -2.84 13.98 -2.68
C THR A 76 -2.70 14.19 -4.19
N TYR A 77 -3.58 13.60 -4.99
CA TYR A 77 -3.56 13.78 -6.44
C TYR A 77 -3.81 15.22 -6.85
N PHE A 78 -4.87 15.84 -6.32
CA PHE A 78 -5.28 17.20 -6.75
C PHE A 78 -4.40 18.31 -6.15
N ALA A 79 -3.94 18.16 -4.91
CA ALA A 79 -3.18 19.18 -4.22
C ALA A 79 -1.67 19.11 -4.49
N VAL A 80 -1.12 17.91 -4.74
CA VAL A 80 0.32 17.71 -4.87
C VAL A 80 0.68 17.27 -6.29
N VAL A 81 0.20 16.11 -6.72
CA VAL A 81 0.69 15.45 -7.95
C VAL A 81 0.29 16.21 -9.20
N ARG A 82 -1.00 16.49 -9.36
CA ARG A 82 -1.54 17.16 -10.56
C ARG A 82 -0.99 18.57 -10.79
N PRO A 83 -0.86 19.46 -9.78
CA PRO A 83 -0.27 20.76 -9.95
C PRO A 83 1.18 20.69 -10.43
N ILE A 84 2.00 19.80 -9.83
CA ILE A 84 3.40 19.61 -10.21
C ILE A 84 3.50 19.11 -11.65
N GLN A 85 2.75 18.08 -12.02
CA GLN A 85 2.75 17.51 -13.38
C GLN A 85 2.25 18.51 -14.46
N ARG A 86 1.44 19.49 -14.10
CA ARG A 86 0.91 20.51 -15.02
C ARG A 86 1.71 21.81 -15.02
N SER A 87 2.69 21.93 -14.13
CA SER A 87 3.52 23.13 -14.04
C SER A 87 4.36 23.30 -15.30
N ARG A 88 4.27 24.48 -15.94
CA ARG A 88 5.12 24.84 -17.08
C ARG A 88 6.51 25.31 -16.64
N SER A 89 6.67 25.64 -15.35
CA SER A 89 7.94 26.13 -14.79
C SER A 89 8.91 25.01 -14.42
N ILE A 90 8.44 23.76 -14.39
CA ILE A 90 9.25 22.60 -14.05
C ILE A 90 9.61 21.87 -15.35
N PRO A 91 10.93 21.66 -15.64
CA PRO A 91 11.36 20.85 -16.76
C PRO A 91 10.79 19.42 -16.67
N HIS A 92 10.43 18.82 -17.81
CA HIS A 92 9.84 17.47 -17.85
C HIS A 92 10.76 16.43 -17.22
N GLU A 93 12.07 16.58 -17.36
CA GLU A 93 13.08 15.69 -16.79
C GLU A 93 13.13 15.73 -15.26
N GLU A 94 12.72 16.84 -14.65
CA GLU A 94 12.74 17.04 -13.19
C GLU A 94 11.38 16.75 -12.54
N THR A 95 10.30 16.63 -13.33
CA THR A 95 8.94 16.49 -12.82
C THR A 95 8.80 15.30 -11.84
N GLU A 96 9.45 14.17 -12.12
CA GLU A 96 9.41 12.99 -11.26
C GLU A 96 10.03 13.27 -9.89
N ILE A 97 11.15 13.98 -9.83
CA ILE A 97 11.85 14.36 -8.59
C ILE A 97 10.99 15.32 -7.78
N PHE A 98 10.35 16.31 -8.44
CA PHE A 98 9.45 17.25 -7.76
C PHE A 98 8.21 16.56 -7.20
N VAL A 99 7.62 15.59 -7.91
CA VAL A 99 6.49 14.80 -7.41
C VAL A 99 6.92 13.93 -6.23
N LEU A 100 8.07 13.28 -6.32
CA LEU A 100 8.61 12.45 -5.24
C LEU A 100 8.84 13.28 -3.97
N THR A 101 9.51 14.43 -4.10
CA THR A 101 9.76 15.36 -2.98
C THR A 101 8.45 15.93 -2.44
N GLY A 102 7.54 16.35 -3.31
CA GLY A 102 6.23 16.88 -2.92
C GLY A 102 5.39 15.85 -2.15
N THR A 103 5.35 14.60 -2.59
CA THR A 103 4.63 13.54 -1.89
C THR A 103 5.31 13.12 -0.59
N LEU A 104 6.65 13.21 -0.50
CA LEU A 104 7.38 12.99 0.75
C LEU A 104 7.02 14.05 1.79
N LEU A 105 7.10 15.34 1.43
CA LEU A 105 6.73 16.44 2.32
C LEU A 105 5.26 16.35 2.74
N TRP A 106 4.37 16.00 1.80
CA TRP A 106 2.97 15.76 2.07
C TRP A 106 2.77 14.61 3.06
N GLY A 107 3.52 13.52 2.91
CA GLY A 107 3.53 12.38 3.84
C GLY A 107 3.95 12.78 5.26
N ILE A 108 4.98 13.63 5.39
CA ILE A 108 5.42 14.18 6.69
C ILE A 108 4.32 15.07 7.28
N MET A 109 3.66 15.91 6.48
CA MET A 109 2.53 16.73 6.97
C MET A 109 1.39 15.85 7.49
N ILE A 110 1.04 14.77 6.79
CA ILE A 110 0.04 13.80 7.24
C ILE A 110 0.48 13.16 8.55
N GLN A 111 1.74 12.74 8.67
CA GLN A 111 2.29 12.14 9.88
C GLN A 111 2.16 13.08 11.08
N VAL A 112 2.57 14.33 10.91
CA VAL A 112 2.46 15.36 11.98
C VAL A 112 0.99 15.63 12.33
N ALA A 113 0.10 15.70 11.34
CA ALA A 113 -1.33 15.87 11.57
C ALA A 113 -1.93 14.70 12.39
N ILE A 114 -1.57 13.45 12.07
CA ILE A 114 -1.99 12.26 12.83
C ILE A 114 -1.45 12.34 14.27
N ALA A 115 -0.17 12.68 14.45
CA ALA A 115 0.45 12.79 15.77
C ALA A 115 -0.25 13.84 16.64
N TYR A 116 -0.65 14.97 16.05
CA TYR A 116 -1.31 16.06 16.76
C TYR A 116 -2.80 15.80 17.03
N LEU A 117 -3.53 15.23 16.05
CA LEU A 117 -4.99 15.05 16.11
C LEU A 117 -5.43 13.76 16.80
N ALA A 118 -4.63 12.70 16.69
CA ALA A 118 -4.96 11.41 17.25
C ALA A 118 -4.03 11.06 18.40
N THR A 119 -2.82 10.62 18.10
CA THR A 119 -1.81 10.25 19.11
C THR A 119 -0.56 9.68 18.46
N THR A 120 0.54 9.66 19.19
CA THR A 120 1.75 8.89 18.85
C THR A 120 1.69 7.47 19.40
N SER A 121 0.87 7.20 20.42
CA SER A 121 0.71 5.86 20.98
C SER A 121 -0.06 4.95 19.99
N PRO A 122 0.36 3.69 19.79
CA PRO A 122 -0.34 2.78 18.90
C PRO A 122 -1.70 2.37 19.47
N HIS A 123 -2.76 2.61 18.70
CA HIS A 123 -4.12 2.18 19.00
C HIS A 123 -4.51 1.02 18.08
N THR A 124 -4.90 -0.11 18.68
CA THR A 124 -5.35 -1.28 17.92
C THR A 124 -6.74 -1.04 17.35
N VAL A 125 -6.87 -1.19 16.03
CA VAL A 125 -8.18 -1.16 15.36
C VAL A 125 -8.96 -2.42 15.77
N ARG A 126 -10.25 -2.26 16.09
CA ARG A 126 -11.12 -3.40 16.43
C ARG A 126 -11.15 -4.40 15.28
N PRO A 127 -10.91 -5.70 15.57
CA PRO A 127 -10.97 -6.74 14.55
C PRO A 127 -12.39 -6.82 13.96
N LEU A 128 -12.48 -7.08 12.67
CA LEU A 128 -13.77 -7.26 11.98
C LEU A 128 -14.49 -8.51 12.46
N ILE A 129 -13.74 -9.57 12.76
CA ILE A 129 -14.25 -10.80 13.38
C ILE A 129 -13.40 -11.07 14.62
N ALA A 130 -14.07 -11.09 15.78
CA ALA A 130 -13.43 -11.50 17.04
C ALA A 130 -13.40 -13.02 17.13
N GLY A 131 -12.36 -13.55 17.78
CA GLY A 131 -12.24 -14.98 18.06
C GLY A 131 -10.88 -15.55 17.66
N VAL A 132 -10.68 -16.80 18.00
CA VAL A 132 -9.49 -17.59 17.69
C VAL A 132 -9.93 -18.89 17.02
N THR A 133 -9.37 -19.17 15.87
CA THR A 133 -9.61 -20.41 15.11
C THR A 133 -8.37 -21.29 15.23
N GLU A 134 -8.57 -22.57 15.40
CA GLU A 134 -7.48 -23.55 15.42
C GLU A 134 -7.22 -24.05 13.99
N VAL A 135 -6.04 -23.74 13.47
CA VAL A 135 -5.59 -24.19 12.15
C VAL A 135 -4.42 -25.15 12.34
N ALA A 136 -4.64 -26.41 12.01
CA ALA A 136 -3.63 -27.48 12.14
C ALA A 136 -2.94 -27.53 13.51
N GLY A 137 -3.71 -27.29 14.60
CA GLY A 137 -3.19 -27.31 15.98
C GLY A 137 -2.54 -26.01 16.46
N VAL A 138 -2.58 -24.94 15.65
CA VAL A 138 -2.11 -23.59 16.03
C VAL A 138 -3.32 -22.67 16.23
N ARG A 139 -3.34 -21.98 17.36
CA ARG A 139 -4.36 -20.98 17.67
C ARG A 139 -4.05 -19.66 16.95
N THR A 140 -4.83 -19.37 15.92
CA THR A 140 -4.68 -18.17 15.07
C THR A 140 -5.86 -17.24 15.28
N PRO A 141 -5.67 -15.93 15.46
CA PRO A 141 -6.76 -14.97 15.45
C PRO A 141 -7.58 -15.08 14.15
N THR A 142 -8.89 -15.26 14.27
CA THR A 142 -9.78 -15.40 13.10
C THR A 142 -9.68 -14.21 12.14
N ASN A 143 -9.39 -13.02 12.70
CA ASN A 143 -9.18 -11.79 11.91
C ASN A 143 -7.96 -11.86 10.99
N GLU A 144 -6.93 -12.65 11.28
CA GLU A 144 -5.76 -12.82 10.39
C GLU A 144 -6.13 -13.61 9.14
N ILE A 145 -6.91 -14.66 9.30
CA ILE A 145 -7.42 -15.47 8.19
C ILE A 145 -8.32 -14.61 7.30
N LEU A 146 -9.24 -13.87 7.93
CA LEU A 146 -10.12 -12.93 7.21
C LEU A 146 -9.30 -11.89 6.45
N THR A 147 -8.25 -11.33 7.06
CA THR A 147 -7.36 -10.36 6.43
C THR A 147 -6.72 -10.92 5.17
N ALA A 148 -6.15 -12.12 5.24
CA ALA A 148 -5.55 -12.76 4.07
C ALA A 148 -6.58 -12.98 2.96
N VAL A 149 -7.79 -13.45 3.29
CA VAL A 149 -8.89 -13.65 2.35
C VAL A 149 -9.33 -12.34 1.70
N LEU A 150 -9.51 -11.27 2.49
CA LEU A 150 -9.91 -9.95 1.97
C LEU A 150 -8.84 -9.34 1.07
N CYS A 151 -7.56 -9.46 1.43
CA CYS A 151 -6.46 -8.98 0.59
C CYS A 151 -6.42 -9.71 -0.76
N TRP A 152 -6.51 -11.02 -0.76
CA TRP A 152 -6.54 -11.80 -1.99
C TRP A 152 -7.80 -11.59 -2.80
N ALA A 153 -8.96 -11.41 -2.17
CA ALA A 153 -10.20 -11.03 -2.84
C ALA A 153 -10.08 -9.66 -3.53
N ALA A 154 -9.45 -8.67 -2.86
CA ALA A 154 -9.21 -7.35 -3.44
C ALA A 154 -8.22 -7.41 -4.61
N ILE A 155 -7.13 -8.18 -4.49
CA ILE A 155 -6.16 -8.40 -5.58
C ILE A 155 -6.82 -9.11 -6.75
N GLY A 156 -7.61 -10.16 -6.49
CA GLY A 156 -8.39 -10.88 -7.51
C GLY A 156 -9.43 -9.99 -8.20
N GLY A 157 -10.13 -9.16 -7.42
CA GLY A 157 -11.06 -8.15 -7.93
C GLY A 157 -10.37 -7.12 -8.84
N LEU A 158 -9.19 -6.64 -8.46
CA LEU A 158 -8.38 -5.77 -9.30
C LEU A 158 -7.96 -6.47 -10.60
N TRP A 159 -7.51 -7.72 -10.51
CA TRP A 159 -7.15 -8.50 -11.70
C TRP A 159 -8.33 -8.66 -12.65
N LEU A 160 -9.52 -9.03 -12.13
CA LEU A 160 -10.75 -9.11 -12.93
C LEU A 160 -11.13 -7.76 -13.55
N LEU A 161 -10.98 -6.65 -12.80
CA LEU A 161 -11.23 -5.32 -13.31
C LEU A 161 -10.31 -5.00 -14.49
N ILE A 162 -9.02 -5.27 -14.38
CA ILE A 162 -8.03 -5.02 -15.44
C ILE A 162 -8.31 -5.89 -16.66
N GLU A 163 -8.58 -7.19 -16.48
CA GLU A 163 -8.74 -8.14 -17.59
C GLU A 163 -10.11 -8.02 -18.27
N ARG A 164 -11.17 -7.78 -17.52
CA ARG A 164 -12.55 -7.93 -18.02
C ARG A 164 -13.27 -6.62 -18.29
N THR A 165 -12.74 -5.45 -17.87
CA THR A 165 -13.43 -4.16 -18.05
C THR A 165 -12.72 -3.25 -19.04
N ARG A 166 -13.50 -2.38 -19.70
CA ARG A 166 -12.96 -1.33 -20.59
C ARG A 166 -12.10 -0.33 -19.80
N ALA A 167 -12.50 -0.02 -18.57
CA ALA A 167 -11.77 0.86 -17.65
C ALA A 167 -10.40 0.25 -17.30
N GLY A 168 -10.35 -1.03 -16.93
CA GLY A 168 -9.08 -1.72 -16.63
C GLY A 168 -8.16 -1.81 -17.84
N LYS A 169 -8.70 -2.08 -19.03
CA LYS A 169 -7.90 -2.09 -20.28
C LYS A 169 -7.33 -0.72 -20.62
N SER A 170 -8.05 0.38 -20.29
CA SER A 170 -7.50 1.72 -20.45
C SER A 170 -6.33 2.02 -19.51
N LEU A 171 -6.35 1.48 -18.28
CA LEU A 171 -5.20 1.56 -17.36
C LEU A 171 -3.98 0.82 -17.91
N LEU A 172 -4.19 -0.40 -18.41
CA LEU A 172 -3.12 -1.18 -19.02
C LEU A 172 -2.55 -0.49 -20.26
N ALA A 173 -3.39 0.05 -21.12
CA ALA A 173 -2.96 0.80 -22.30
C ALA A 173 -2.18 2.07 -21.92
N ALA A 174 -2.61 2.80 -20.88
CA ALA A 174 -1.91 3.97 -20.37
C ALA A 174 -0.52 3.62 -19.81
N SER A 175 -0.37 2.45 -19.16
CA SER A 175 0.92 2.00 -18.63
C SER A 175 1.92 1.59 -19.72
N ILE A 176 1.45 1.24 -20.92
CA ILE A 176 2.30 0.85 -22.05
C ILE A 176 2.64 2.06 -22.92
N ASN A 177 1.62 2.83 -23.32
CA ASN A 177 1.79 3.99 -24.20
C ASN A 177 0.71 5.06 -23.94
N PRO A 178 0.97 6.03 -23.04
CA PRO A 178 0.02 7.10 -22.75
C PRO A 178 -0.32 7.95 -23.99
N ARG A 179 0.66 8.20 -24.87
CA ARG A 179 0.43 8.99 -26.11
C ARG A 179 -0.47 8.25 -27.10
N GLY A 180 -0.23 6.94 -27.28
CA GLY A 180 -1.09 6.11 -28.11
C GLY A 180 -2.54 6.06 -27.61
N LEU A 181 -2.74 6.03 -26.30
CA LEU A 181 -4.07 6.06 -25.70
C LEU A 181 -4.82 7.37 -25.99
N THR A 182 -4.13 8.51 -25.94
CA THR A 182 -4.76 9.82 -26.29
C THR A 182 -5.14 9.92 -27.76
N LEU A 183 -4.37 9.31 -28.67
CA LEU A 183 -4.70 9.24 -30.10
C LEU A 183 -5.96 8.40 -30.38
N LEU A 184 -6.29 7.46 -29.50
CA LEU A 184 -7.53 6.68 -29.54
C LEU A 184 -8.72 7.42 -28.91
N GLY A 185 -8.56 8.71 -28.53
CA GLY A 185 -9.62 9.54 -27.98
C GLY A 185 -9.85 9.38 -26.46
N PHE A 186 -9.00 8.66 -25.74
CA PHE A 186 -9.12 8.57 -24.29
C PHE A 186 -8.50 9.79 -23.61
N GLU A 187 -9.23 10.33 -22.64
CA GLU A 187 -8.74 11.44 -21.81
C GLU A 187 -7.83 10.91 -20.69
N LEU A 188 -6.53 11.17 -20.78
CA LEU A 188 -5.53 10.69 -19.81
C LEU A 188 -5.85 11.12 -18.37
N GLY A 189 -6.45 12.31 -18.20
CA GLY A 189 -6.89 12.80 -16.88
C GLY A 189 -7.93 11.92 -16.21
N ARG A 190 -8.87 11.33 -16.95
CA ARG A 190 -9.84 10.38 -16.41
C ARG A 190 -9.20 9.06 -16.04
N VAL A 191 -8.21 8.61 -16.81
CA VAL A 191 -7.46 7.39 -16.52
C VAL A 191 -6.63 7.56 -15.25
N HIS A 192 -6.00 8.72 -15.05
CA HIS A 192 -5.31 9.05 -13.80
C HIS A 192 -6.27 9.12 -12.62
N LEU A 193 -7.45 9.73 -12.75
CA LEU A 193 -8.46 9.73 -11.68
C LEU A 193 -8.88 8.32 -11.29
N LEU A 194 -9.08 7.45 -12.28
CA LEU A 194 -9.45 6.05 -12.05
C LEU A 194 -8.36 5.29 -11.28
N VAL A 195 -7.08 5.45 -11.67
CA VAL A 195 -6.00 4.78 -10.97
C VAL A 195 -5.86 5.26 -9.52
N TRP A 196 -6.05 6.56 -9.26
CA TRP A 196 -6.03 7.10 -7.91
C TRP A 196 -7.23 6.64 -7.06
N ALA A 197 -8.42 6.47 -7.69
CA ALA A 197 -9.58 5.86 -7.02
C ALA A 197 -9.31 4.42 -6.59
N ILE A 198 -8.81 3.59 -7.52
CA ILE A 198 -8.47 2.18 -7.23
C ILE A 198 -7.37 2.12 -6.16
N TYR A 199 -6.34 2.93 -6.28
CA TYR A 199 -5.29 3.04 -5.27
C TYR A 199 -5.85 3.38 -3.89
N GLY A 200 -6.72 4.38 -3.79
CA GLY A 200 -7.34 4.77 -2.53
C GLY A 200 -8.12 3.63 -1.88
N VAL A 201 -8.81 2.80 -2.68
CA VAL A 201 -9.51 1.60 -2.19
C VAL A 201 -8.51 0.57 -1.67
N LEU A 202 -7.49 0.21 -2.45
CA LEU A 202 -6.52 -0.83 -2.08
C LEU A 202 -5.73 -0.45 -0.82
N VAL A 203 -5.25 0.80 -0.78
CA VAL A 203 -4.50 1.33 0.37
C VAL A 203 -5.39 1.52 1.59
N GLY A 204 -6.65 1.90 1.39
CA GLY A 204 -7.63 2.02 2.46
C GLY A 204 -7.94 0.68 3.11
N VAL A 205 -8.20 -0.36 2.30
CA VAL A 205 -8.40 -1.72 2.80
C VAL A 205 -7.14 -2.22 3.53
N ALA A 206 -5.97 -2.07 2.91
CA ALA A 206 -4.71 -2.49 3.53
C ALA A 206 -4.45 -1.75 4.84
N GLY A 207 -4.68 -0.43 4.91
CA GLY A 207 -4.47 0.39 6.10
C GLY A 207 -5.40 0.02 7.26
N VAL A 208 -6.70 -0.16 6.99
CA VAL A 208 -7.68 -0.60 8.01
C VAL A 208 -7.30 -1.97 8.59
N LEU A 209 -6.99 -2.93 7.72
CA LEU A 209 -6.62 -4.28 8.15
C LEU A 209 -5.28 -4.28 8.89
N LEU A 210 -4.29 -3.51 8.41
CA LEU A 210 -2.99 -3.39 9.05
C LEU A 210 -3.08 -2.78 10.45
N GLY A 211 -4.02 -1.87 10.69
CA GLY A 211 -4.26 -1.27 11.99
C GLY A 211 -4.63 -2.29 13.08
N SER A 212 -5.17 -3.45 12.73
CA SER A 212 -5.43 -4.54 13.67
C SER A 212 -4.17 -5.36 14.03
N PHE A 213 -3.09 -5.27 13.23
CA PHE A 213 -1.82 -5.98 13.48
C PHE A 213 -0.77 -5.09 14.13
N LEU A 214 -0.52 -3.93 13.53
CA LEU A 214 0.55 -3.01 13.95
C LEU A 214 0.05 -1.87 14.84
N GLY A 215 -1.26 -1.68 14.92
CA GLY A 215 -1.87 -0.51 15.51
C GLY A 215 -1.77 0.74 14.63
N ALA A 216 -2.69 1.66 14.84
CA ALA A 216 -2.69 2.99 14.23
C ALA A 216 -1.78 3.91 15.05
N SER A 217 -0.64 4.30 14.51
CA SER A 217 0.31 5.23 15.12
C SER A 217 1.01 6.06 14.06
N SER A 218 1.23 7.35 14.35
CA SER A 218 2.00 8.23 13.47
C SER A 218 3.42 7.73 13.19
N ASP A 219 4.02 7.00 14.13
CA ASP A 219 5.37 6.46 14.00
C ASP A 219 5.48 5.40 12.90
N ASN A 220 4.37 4.74 12.57
CA ASN A 220 4.31 3.74 11.52
C ASN A 220 4.31 4.32 10.09
N VAL A 221 4.09 5.64 9.92
CA VAL A 221 3.99 6.27 8.59
C VAL A 221 5.27 6.08 7.78
N GLY A 222 6.42 6.41 8.36
CA GLY A 222 7.72 6.29 7.69
C GLY A 222 8.08 4.84 7.37
N THR A 223 7.89 3.94 8.33
CA THR A 223 8.21 2.51 8.17
C THR A 223 7.35 1.85 7.10
N LEU A 224 6.04 2.11 7.08
CA LEU A 224 5.14 1.58 6.06
C LEU A 224 5.43 2.12 4.66
N THR A 225 5.79 3.42 4.56
CA THR A 225 6.22 4.00 3.28
C THR A 225 7.50 3.34 2.80
N ALA A 226 8.49 3.16 3.68
CA ALA A 226 9.77 2.54 3.35
C ALA A 226 9.61 1.05 2.96
N SER A 227 8.78 0.28 3.69
CA SER A 227 8.50 -1.11 3.34
C SER A 227 7.78 -1.22 2.01
N ALA A 228 6.74 -0.41 1.76
CA ALA A 228 6.03 -0.41 0.48
C ALA A 228 6.95 -0.02 -0.69
N PHE A 229 7.77 1.01 -0.53
CA PHE A 229 8.78 1.41 -1.50
C PHE A 229 9.79 0.28 -1.78
N SER A 230 10.30 -0.35 -0.71
CA SER A 230 11.24 -1.47 -0.81
C SER A 230 10.63 -2.64 -1.58
N ILE A 231 9.38 -2.99 -1.29
CA ILE A 231 8.65 -4.06 -1.98
C ILE A 231 8.51 -3.75 -3.48
N VAL A 232 8.12 -2.52 -3.82
CA VAL A 232 7.86 -2.15 -5.22
C VAL A 232 9.16 -2.06 -6.03
N VAL A 233 10.23 -1.52 -5.43
CA VAL A 233 11.55 -1.47 -6.07
C VAL A 233 12.14 -2.87 -6.22
N LEU A 234 12.07 -3.70 -5.16
CA LEU A 234 12.50 -5.09 -5.19
C LEU A 234 11.73 -5.90 -6.24
N GLY A 235 10.42 -5.71 -6.32
CA GLY A 235 9.56 -6.39 -7.29
C GLY A 235 9.81 -5.98 -8.74
N GLY A 236 10.28 -4.75 -8.92
CA GLY A 236 10.43 -4.05 -10.20
C GLY A 236 9.29 -3.06 -10.41
N LEU A 237 9.64 -1.80 -10.54
CA LEU A 237 8.71 -0.67 -10.69
C LEU A 237 7.71 -0.94 -11.84
N GLY A 238 6.42 -0.86 -11.54
CA GLY A 238 5.33 -1.09 -12.52
C GLY A 238 4.97 -2.57 -12.74
N SER A 239 5.64 -3.53 -12.08
CA SER A 239 5.35 -4.96 -12.20
C SER A 239 4.50 -5.45 -11.02
N VAL A 240 3.18 -5.63 -11.24
CA VAL A 240 2.26 -6.14 -10.21
C VAL A 240 2.66 -7.56 -9.73
N PRO A 241 2.98 -8.54 -10.61
CA PRO A 241 3.46 -9.84 -10.15
C PRO A 241 4.77 -9.76 -9.37
N GLY A 242 5.69 -8.87 -9.81
CA GLY A 242 6.96 -8.64 -9.11
C GLY A 242 6.74 -8.08 -7.70
N SER A 243 5.86 -7.09 -7.56
CA SER A 243 5.53 -6.50 -6.25
C SER A 243 4.87 -7.52 -5.32
N LEU A 244 4.02 -8.41 -5.82
CA LEU A 244 3.45 -9.50 -5.02
C LEU A 244 4.52 -10.47 -4.53
N LEU A 245 5.41 -10.94 -5.41
CA LEU A 245 6.52 -11.81 -5.00
C LEU A 245 7.42 -11.14 -3.97
N ALA A 246 7.78 -9.87 -4.19
CA ALA A 246 8.60 -9.10 -3.27
C ALA A 246 7.91 -8.90 -1.91
N ALA A 247 6.58 -8.66 -1.90
CA ALA A 247 5.80 -8.54 -0.68
C ALA A 247 5.83 -9.81 0.17
N TYR A 248 5.73 -10.97 -0.48
CA TYR A 248 5.85 -12.25 0.23
C TYR A 248 7.27 -12.50 0.72
N CYS A 249 8.31 -12.19 -0.07
CA CYS A 249 9.69 -12.29 0.39
C CYS A 249 9.94 -11.40 1.62
N ILE A 250 9.56 -10.13 1.55
CA ILE A 250 9.77 -9.16 2.65
C ILE A 250 8.90 -9.51 3.86
N GLY A 251 7.61 -9.81 3.67
CA GLY A 251 6.69 -10.11 4.76
C GLY A 251 7.10 -11.35 5.55
N TYR A 252 7.55 -12.41 4.87
CA TYR A 252 8.10 -13.58 5.55
C TYR A 252 9.42 -13.29 6.28
N LEU A 253 10.34 -12.53 5.66
CA LEU A 253 11.59 -12.13 6.30
C LEU A 253 11.33 -11.30 7.56
N GLU A 254 10.42 -10.33 7.49
CA GLU A 254 10.03 -9.53 8.65
C GLU A 254 9.39 -10.38 9.76
N THR A 255 8.52 -11.33 9.38
CA THR A 255 7.87 -12.23 10.34
C THR A 255 8.88 -13.16 11.00
N ILE A 256 9.76 -13.79 10.23
CA ILE A 256 10.83 -14.65 10.75
C ILE A 256 11.72 -13.85 11.72
N THR A 257 12.11 -12.64 11.34
CA THR A 257 12.95 -11.78 12.18
C THR A 257 12.23 -11.40 13.48
N ALA A 258 10.94 -11.07 13.40
CA ALA A 258 10.16 -10.71 14.58
C ALA A 258 10.04 -11.86 15.59
N TYR A 259 9.90 -13.11 15.10
CA TYR A 259 9.77 -14.29 15.95
C TYR A 259 11.11 -14.86 16.43
N MET A 260 12.15 -14.84 15.60
CA MET A 260 13.42 -15.50 15.89
C MET A 260 14.48 -14.58 16.49
N VAL A 261 14.37 -13.26 16.25
CA VAL A 261 15.36 -12.28 16.72
C VAL A 261 14.71 -11.25 17.63
N SER A 262 13.93 -10.32 17.10
CA SER A 262 13.21 -9.31 17.87
C SER A 262 12.20 -8.57 17.01
N PRO A 263 10.99 -8.26 17.53
CA PRO A 263 10.02 -7.40 16.84
C PRO A 263 10.56 -6.01 16.49
N ALA A 264 11.49 -5.47 17.29
CA ALA A 264 12.11 -4.16 17.03
C ALA A 264 12.99 -4.13 15.78
N LEU A 265 13.52 -5.30 15.36
CA LEU A 265 14.43 -5.43 14.22
C LEU A 265 13.73 -5.90 12.95
N ARG A 266 12.40 -6.07 12.98
CA ARG A 266 11.61 -6.66 11.89
C ARG A 266 11.83 -6.01 10.51
N ASN A 267 12.05 -4.69 10.45
CA ASN A 267 12.17 -3.95 9.20
C ASN A 267 13.60 -3.98 8.60
N ILE A 268 14.61 -4.38 9.38
CA ILE A 268 16.01 -4.39 8.94
C ILE A 268 16.24 -5.31 7.73
N PRO A 269 15.76 -6.56 7.71
CA PRO A 269 15.98 -7.46 6.58
C PRO A 269 15.40 -6.93 5.27
N ALA A 270 14.26 -6.22 5.32
CA ALA A 270 13.66 -5.60 4.14
C ALA A 270 14.60 -4.55 3.50
N LEU A 271 15.22 -3.71 4.34
CA LEU A 271 16.16 -2.70 3.89
C LEU A 271 17.47 -3.31 3.35
N ILE A 272 18.00 -4.33 4.01
CA ILE A 272 19.19 -5.05 3.53
C ILE A 272 18.90 -5.72 2.19
N LEU A 273 17.76 -6.38 2.05
CA LEU A 273 17.36 -7.02 0.81
C LEU A 273 17.16 -6.00 -0.32
N LEU A 274 16.56 -4.84 -0.01
CA LEU A 274 16.43 -3.74 -0.97
C LEU A 274 17.79 -3.30 -1.51
N VAL A 275 18.74 -2.99 -0.62
CA VAL A 275 20.09 -2.54 -1.01
C VAL A 275 20.79 -3.62 -1.84
N ALA A 276 20.73 -4.87 -1.42
CA ALA A 276 21.34 -5.99 -2.13
C ALA A 276 20.78 -6.15 -3.54
N VAL A 277 19.43 -6.08 -3.68
CA VAL A 277 18.80 -6.25 -5.00
C VAL A 277 19.03 -5.04 -5.90
N VAL A 278 18.96 -3.82 -5.39
CA VAL A 278 19.26 -2.62 -6.20
C VAL A 278 20.70 -2.65 -6.70
N TYR A 279 21.65 -3.14 -5.89
CA TYR A 279 23.06 -3.28 -6.30
C TYR A 279 23.26 -4.35 -7.37
N VAL A 280 22.58 -5.52 -7.26
CA VAL A 280 22.77 -6.66 -8.18
C VAL A 280 21.86 -6.55 -9.41
N ARG A 281 20.61 -6.09 -9.21
CA ARG A 281 19.59 -5.95 -10.25
C ARG A 281 18.79 -4.65 -10.06
N PRO A 282 19.27 -3.51 -10.56
CA PRO A 282 18.61 -2.21 -10.36
C PRO A 282 17.19 -2.14 -10.95
N GLN A 283 16.83 -3.07 -11.81
CA GLN A 283 15.48 -3.18 -12.39
C GLN A 283 14.49 -3.97 -11.52
N GLY A 284 14.95 -4.53 -10.39
CA GLY A 284 14.15 -5.41 -9.53
C GLY A 284 14.03 -6.85 -10.08
N LEU A 285 13.23 -7.68 -9.38
CA LEU A 285 13.09 -9.12 -9.70
C LEU A 285 12.42 -9.37 -11.05
N LEU A 286 11.33 -8.66 -11.34
CA LEU A 286 10.50 -8.79 -12.55
C LEU A 286 10.27 -7.45 -13.28
N GLY A 287 11.19 -6.49 -13.14
CA GLY A 287 11.16 -5.24 -13.88
C GLY A 287 11.35 -5.47 -15.39
N ARG A 288 10.62 -4.71 -16.21
CA ARG A 288 10.82 -4.72 -17.68
C ARG A 288 12.14 -4.02 -18.01
N ARG A 289 12.90 -4.60 -18.93
CA ARG A 289 14.08 -3.96 -19.56
C ARG A 289 13.64 -2.88 -20.51
#